data_183f7bc6430802346b37fb5563f02da3
#
_entry.id   183f7bc6430802346b37fb5563f02da3
#
_cell.length_a   1.000
_cell.length_b   1.000
_cell.length_c   1.000
_cell.angle_alpha   90.00
_cell.angle_beta   90.00
_cell.angle_gamma   90.00
#
_symmetry.space_group_name_H-M   'P 1'
#
loop_
_entity.id
_entity.type
_entity.pdbx_description
1 polymer ?
#
loop_
_entity_poly.entity_id
_entity_poly.type
_entity_poly.pdbx_seq_one_letter_code
_entity_poly.pdbx_strand_id
1 'polypeptide(L)'
;MGKKKAVLIVDDSPALLEALTGAFEEAGYDVSHAVDGEEVFRKMAQADPDALLLDIYMPKINGADVCRLVKAHPHWKKTYLVLMSARVSDQEMGMYRRIGADEVLRKPFAPEAAVALVEKAIGPAGEEE
;
A
#
# COMPACT_ATOMS: atom_id res chain seq x y z
N MET A 1 24.57 7.86 -4.39
CA MET A 1 24.01 6.76 -3.62
C MET A 1 22.51 6.86 -3.54
N GLY A 2 21.87 5.89 -4.09
CA GLY A 2 20.44 5.81 -4.08
C GLY A 2 19.95 5.07 -2.84
N LYS A 3 18.85 5.53 -2.29
CA LYS A 3 18.14 4.81 -1.26
C LYS A 3 17.09 3.94 -1.94
N LYS A 4 16.92 2.71 -1.47
CA LYS A 4 15.84 1.86 -1.97
C LYS A 4 14.50 2.51 -1.69
N LYS A 5 13.58 2.37 -2.62
CA LYS A 5 12.21 2.81 -2.39
C LYS A 5 11.52 1.84 -1.45
N ALA A 6 10.66 2.37 -0.61
CA ALA A 6 10.02 1.64 0.47
C ALA A 6 8.54 1.43 0.18
N VAL A 7 8.05 0.24 0.51
CA VAL A 7 6.63 -0.13 0.37
C VAL A 7 6.14 -0.63 1.72
N LEU A 8 4.99 -0.11 2.15
CA LEU A 8 4.29 -0.58 3.34
C LEU A 8 3.05 -1.35 2.90
N ILE A 9 2.90 -2.57 3.39
CA ILE A 9 1.77 -3.43 3.06
C ILE A 9 0.94 -3.68 4.32
N VAL A 10 -0.34 -3.37 4.25
CA VAL A 10 -1.24 -3.47 5.40
C VAL A 10 -2.41 -4.37 5.05
N ASP A 11 -2.46 -5.53 5.70
CA ASP A 11 -3.50 -6.53 5.49
C ASP A 11 -3.50 -7.46 6.69
N ASP A 12 -4.66 -7.96 7.08
CA ASP A 12 -4.76 -8.89 8.21
C ASP A 12 -4.61 -10.35 7.81
N SER A 13 -4.43 -10.64 6.51
CA SER A 13 -4.19 -11.99 6.02
C SER A 13 -2.70 -12.32 6.01
N PRO A 14 -2.23 -13.24 6.86
CA PRO A 14 -0.80 -13.62 6.86
C PRO A 14 -0.33 -14.15 5.51
N ALA A 15 -1.18 -14.92 4.82
CA ALA A 15 -0.82 -15.49 3.53
C ALA A 15 -0.60 -14.41 2.47
N LEU A 16 -1.47 -13.40 2.42
CA LEU A 16 -1.32 -12.31 1.46
C LEU A 16 -0.12 -11.43 1.80
N LEU A 17 0.08 -11.13 3.09
CA LEU A 17 1.25 -10.36 3.53
C LEU A 17 2.55 -11.06 3.12
N GLU A 18 2.64 -12.37 3.34
CA GLU A 18 3.83 -13.13 2.98
C GLU A 18 4.07 -13.10 1.46
N ALA A 19 3.03 -13.34 0.68
CA ALA A 19 3.14 -13.36 -0.78
C ALA A 19 3.54 -11.99 -1.34
N LEU A 20 2.91 -10.92 -0.87
CA LEU A 20 3.23 -9.56 -1.34
C LEU A 20 4.62 -9.13 -0.87
N THR A 21 4.96 -9.40 0.39
CA THR A 21 6.28 -9.06 0.92
C THR A 21 7.38 -9.73 0.08
N GLY A 22 7.23 -11.02 -0.19
CA GLY A 22 8.19 -11.75 -1.01
C GLY A 22 8.34 -11.18 -2.41
N ALA A 23 7.21 -10.85 -3.05
CA ALA A 23 7.23 -10.32 -4.42
C ALA A 23 7.91 -8.95 -4.47
N PHE A 24 7.60 -8.06 -3.53
CA PHE A 24 8.21 -6.73 -3.50
C PHE A 24 9.69 -6.79 -3.12
N GLU A 25 10.06 -7.66 -2.18
CA GLU A 25 11.49 -7.84 -1.82
C GLU A 25 12.28 -8.39 -2.99
N GLU A 26 11.72 -9.36 -3.71
CA GLU A 26 12.36 -9.91 -4.91
C GLU A 26 12.57 -8.83 -5.97
N ALA A 27 11.65 -7.87 -6.08
CA ALA A 27 11.79 -6.74 -6.98
C ALA A 27 12.75 -5.67 -6.47
N GLY A 28 13.30 -5.82 -5.26
CA GLY A 28 14.33 -4.95 -4.70
C GLY A 28 13.84 -3.86 -3.78
N TYR A 29 12.53 -3.80 -3.50
CA TYR A 29 11.98 -2.78 -2.60
C TYR A 29 12.28 -3.10 -1.13
N ASP A 30 12.36 -2.05 -0.33
CA ASP A 30 12.43 -2.16 1.13
C ASP A 30 10.99 -2.28 1.65
N VAL A 31 10.65 -3.42 2.26
CA VAL A 31 9.26 -3.72 2.61
C VAL A 31 9.05 -3.75 4.11
N SER A 32 8.01 -3.07 4.56
CA SER A 32 7.49 -3.20 5.91
C SER A 32 6.01 -3.59 5.83
N HIS A 33 5.46 -4.09 6.92
CA HIS A 33 4.06 -4.51 6.93
C HIS A 33 3.40 -4.24 8.27
N ALA A 34 2.08 -4.16 8.24
CA ALA A 34 1.23 -3.98 9.41
C ALA A 34 -0.01 -4.85 9.24
N VAL A 35 -0.62 -5.24 10.36
CA VAL A 35 -1.76 -6.15 10.37
C VAL A 35 -3.09 -5.49 10.70
N ASP A 36 -3.06 -4.24 11.15
CA ASP A 36 -4.28 -3.48 11.46
C ASP A 36 -4.05 -1.98 11.29
N GLY A 37 -5.15 -1.23 11.34
CA GLY A 37 -5.11 0.20 11.09
C GLY A 37 -4.38 1.01 12.16
N GLU A 38 -4.31 0.53 13.38
CA GLU A 38 -3.57 1.22 14.45
C GLU A 38 -2.07 1.25 14.17
N GLU A 39 -1.55 0.15 13.64
CA GLU A 39 -0.13 0.01 13.36
C GLU A 39 0.32 0.85 12.18
N VAL A 40 -0.59 1.21 11.27
CA VAL A 40 -0.27 1.90 10.02
C VAL A 40 0.49 3.20 10.27
N PHE A 41 -0.02 4.03 11.17
CA PHE A 41 0.56 5.37 11.37
C PHE A 41 1.94 5.30 11.99
N ARG A 42 2.17 4.34 12.87
CA ARG A 42 3.50 4.11 13.44
C ARG A 42 4.48 3.67 12.35
N LYS A 43 4.02 2.76 11.49
CA LYS A 43 4.83 2.27 10.37
C LYS A 43 5.07 3.34 9.32
N MET A 44 4.08 4.18 9.04
CA MET A 44 4.25 5.32 8.14
C MET A 44 5.37 6.25 8.62
N ALA A 45 5.37 6.54 9.91
CA ALA A 45 6.39 7.41 10.50
C ALA A 45 7.79 6.77 10.49
N GLN A 46 7.87 5.46 10.73
CA GLN A 46 9.14 4.74 10.78
C GLN A 46 9.73 4.49 9.40
N ALA A 47 8.91 4.05 8.46
CA ALA A 47 9.37 3.57 7.17
C ALA A 47 9.37 4.66 6.09
N ASP A 48 8.57 5.69 6.27
CA ASP A 48 8.38 6.76 5.27
C ASP A 48 8.22 6.18 3.86
N PRO A 49 7.19 5.35 3.64
CA PRO A 49 7.09 4.58 2.40
C PRO A 49 6.76 5.46 1.20
N ASP A 50 7.24 5.03 0.03
CA ASP A 50 6.90 5.64 -1.24
C ASP A 50 5.54 5.13 -1.75
N ALA A 51 5.17 3.92 -1.33
CA ALA A 51 3.88 3.33 -1.67
C ALA A 51 3.28 2.62 -0.45
N LEU A 52 1.96 2.67 -0.36
CA LEU A 52 1.18 2.01 0.69
C LEU A 52 0.10 1.16 0.03
N LEU A 53 0.13 -0.15 0.29
CA LEU A 53 -0.93 -1.08 -0.11
C LEU A 53 -1.76 -1.37 1.14
N LEU A 54 -3.04 -1.09 1.07
CA LEU A 54 -3.90 -1.01 2.26
C LEU A 54 -5.22 -1.72 2.03
N ASP A 55 -5.48 -2.77 2.82
CA ASP A 55 -6.77 -3.43 2.80
C ASP A 55 -7.85 -2.47 3.32
N ILE A 56 -8.99 -2.43 2.64
CA ILE A 56 -10.11 -1.58 3.05
C ILE A 56 -10.73 -2.09 4.35
N TYR A 57 -10.91 -3.40 4.46
CA TYR A 57 -11.58 -4.01 5.60
C TYR A 57 -10.60 -4.66 6.56
N MET A 58 -10.27 -3.93 7.62
CA MET A 58 -9.32 -4.38 8.64
C MET A 58 -9.89 -4.20 10.05
N PRO A 59 -9.36 -4.97 11.02
CA PRO A 59 -9.69 -4.70 12.43
C PRO A 59 -9.27 -3.28 12.83
N LYS A 60 -9.98 -2.73 13.78
CA LYS A 60 -9.71 -1.47 14.48
C LYS A 60 -9.99 -0.21 13.67
N ILE A 61 -9.46 -0.07 12.45
CA ILE A 61 -9.72 1.12 11.65
C ILE A 61 -9.93 0.73 10.19
N ASN A 62 -10.92 1.35 9.57
CA ASN A 62 -11.27 1.11 8.16
C ASN A 62 -10.21 1.72 7.24
N GLY A 63 -9.84 0.99 6.18
CA GLY A 63 -8.84 1.46 5.22
C GLY A 63 -9.21 2.76 4.53
N ALA A 64 -10.49 3.02 4.31
CA ALA A 64 -10.93 4.28 3.71
C ALA A 64 -10.60 5.47 4.62
N ASP A 65 -10.78 5.31 5.93
CA ASP A 65 -10.44 6.35 6.90
C ASP A 65 -8.93 6.58 6.95
N VAL A 66 -8.14 5.51 6.91
CA VAL A 66 -6.68 5.63 6.83
C VAL A 66 -6.28 6.38 5.57
N CYS A 67 -6.91 6.06 4.44
CA CYS A 67 -6.64 6.73 3.17
C CYS A 67 -6.88 8.23 3.28
N ARG A 68 -8.01 8.64 3.85
CA ARG A 68 -8.32 10.07 4.04
C ARG A 68 -7.26 10.76 4.90
N LEU A 69 -6.86 10.12 6.00
CA LEU A 69 -5.87 10.69 6.92
C LEU A 69 -4.49 10.81 6.27
N VAL A 70 -4.06 9.79 5.54
CA VAL A 70 -2.77 9.81 4.83
C VAL A 70 -2.77 10.91 3.77
N LYS A 71 -3.83 10.99 2.97
CA LYS A 71 -3.91 11.98 1.89
C LYS A 71 -4.11 13.41 2.39
N ALA A 72 -4.58 13.58 3.60
CA ALA A 72 -4.68 14.90 4.24
C ALA A 72 -3.37 15.31 4.94
N HIS A 73 -2.46 14.38 5.18
CA HIS A 73 -1.22 14.66 5.91
C HIS A 73 -0.21 15.37 4.99
N PRO A 74 0.36 16.51 5.42
CA PRO A 74 1.26 17.29 4.54
C PRO A 74 2.46 16.51 4.00
N HIS A 75 3.00 15.59 4.78
CA HIS A 75 4.15 14.79 4.37
C HIS A 75 3.73 13.52 3.62
N TRP A 76 2.68 12.83 4.09
CA TRP A 76 2.29 11.52 3.55
C TRP A 76 1.41 11.59 2.31
N LYS A 77 0.83 12.76 2.00
CA LYS A 77 -0.07 12.89 0.85
C LYS A 77 0.56 12.50 -0.49
N LYS A 78 1.87 12.51 -0.58
CA LYS A 78 2.61 12.14 -1.79
C LYS A 78 2.82 10.63 -1.93
N THR A 79 2.56 9.86 -0.87
CA THR A 79 2.69 8.40 -0.91
C THR A 79 1.68 7.82 -1.90
N TYR A 80 2.15 6.95 -2.80
CA TYR A 80 1.26 6.27 -3.74
C TYR A 80 0.42 5.26 -2.96
N LEU A 81 -0.88 5.45 -2.93
CA LEU A 81 -1.78 4.67 -2.07
C LEU A 81 -2.70 3.80 -2.91
N VAL A 82 -2.58 2.48 -2.70
CA VAL A 82 -3.41 1.46 -3.34
C VAL A 82 -4.31 0.84 -2.28
N LEU A 83 -5.62 0.93 -2.47
CA LEU A 83 -6.57 0.20 -1.64
C LEU A 83 -6.80 -1.19 -2.23
N MET A 84 -6.97 -2.18 -1.37
CA MET A 84 -7.21 -3.56 -1.78
C MET A 84 -8.51 -4.04 -1.16
N SER A 85 -9.33 -4.78 -1.91
CA SER A 85 -10.57 -5.35 -1.38
C SER A 85 -11.05 -6.52 -2.19
N ALA A 86 -11.61 -7.53 -1.50
CA ALA A 86 -12.32 -8.64 -2.14
C ALA A 86 -13.73 -8.23 -2.54
N ARG A 87 -14.26 -7.14 -1.99
CA ARG A 87 -15.65 -6.73 -2.14
C ARG A 87 -15.72 -5.25 -2.50
N VAL A 88 -15.55 -4.94 -3.78
CA VAL A 88 -15.66 -3.57 -4.23
C VAL A 88 -16.32 -3.55 -5.60
N SER A 89 -17.39 -2.76 -5.72
CA SER A 89 -18.07 -2.54 -6.99
C SER A 89 -17.34 -1.47 -7.80
N ASP A 90 -17.65 -1.34 -9.08
CA ASP A 90 -17.08 -0.28 -9.91
C ASP A 90 -17.42 1.11 -9.35
N GLN A 91 -18.64 1.27 -8.84
CA GLN A 91 -19.07 2.52 -8.23
C GLN A 91 -18.24 2.85 -6.99
N GLU A 92 -18.02 1.85 -6.14
CA GLU A 92 -17.19 2.02 -4.94
C GLU A 92 -15.73 2.33 -5.29
N MET A 93 -15.20 1.71 -6.34
CA MET A 93 -13.83 2.03 -6.79
C MET A 93 -13.69 3.51 -7.13
N GLY A 94 -14.68 4.06 -7.82
CA GLY A 94 -14.71 5.50 -8.12
C GLY A 94 -14.77 6.34 -6.86
N MET A 95 -15.57 5.93 -5.89
CA MET A 95 -15.67 6.62 -4.60
C MET A 95 -14.32 6.62 -3.85
N TYR A 96 -13.65 5.47 -3.80
CA TYR A 96 -12.35 5.39 -3.11
C TYR A 96 -11.29 6.24 -3.79
N ARG A 97 -11.31 6.34 -5.11
CA ARG A 97 -10.41 7.23 -5.83
C ARG A 97 -10.70 8.70 -5.50
N ARG A 98 -11.95 9.06 -5.35
CA ARG A 98 -12.35 10.43 -4.99
C ARG A 98 -11.89 10.83 -3.59
N ILE A 99 -11.80 9.88 -2.66
CA ILE A 99 -11.30 10.18 -1.31
C ILE A 99 -9.77 10.15 -1.21
N GLY A 100 -9.09 9.88 -2.32
CA GLY A 100 -7.66 10.04 -2.39
C GLY A 100 -6.85 8.80 -2.75
N ALA A 101 -7.49 7.62 -2.90
CA ALA A 101 -6.76 6.44 -3.32
C ALA A 101 -6.25 6.65 -4.75
N ASP A 102 -4.99 6.35 -4.96
CA ASP A 102 -4.39 6.46 -6.30
C ASP A 102 -4.82 5.29 -7.17
N GLU A 103 -5.08 4.13 -6.57
CA GLU A 103 -5.57 2.96 -7.27
C GLU A 103 -6.34 2.05 -6.32
N VAL A 104 -7.18 1.19 -6.88
CA VAL A 104 -7.93 0.18 -6.13
C VAL A 104 -7.74 -1.17 -6.82
N LEU A 105 -7.26 -2.16 -6.07
CA LEU A 105 -7.07 -3.53 -6.56
C LEU A 105 -8.14 -4.45 -6.00
N ARG A 106 -8.78 -5.21 -6.87
CA ARG A 106 -9.71 -6.26 -6.47
C ARG A 106 -8.93 -7.54 -6.16
N LYS A 107 -9.21 -8.11 -5.01
CA LYS A 107 -8.70 -9.45 -4.66
C LYS A 107 -9.60 -10.52 -5.33
N PRO A 108 -9.05 -11.65 -5.75
CA PRO A 108 -7.63 -11.99 -5.72
C PRO A 108 -6.87 -11.36 -6.89
N PHE A 109 -5.61 -11.08 -6.67
CA PHE A 109 -4.71 -10.61 -7.73
C PHE A 109 -3.35 -11.29 -7.56
N ALA A 110 -2.59 -11.39 -8.66
CA ALA A 110 -1.24 -11.93 -8.59
C ALA A 110 -0.32 -10.91 -7.90
N PRO A 111 0.53 -11.34 -6.96
CA PRO A 111 1.46 -10.42 -6.32
C PRO A 111 2.32 -9.63 -7.32
N GLU A 112 2.70 -10.26 -8.43
CA GLU A 112 3.46 -9.60 -9.49
C GLU A 112 2.70 -8.46 -10.15
N ALA A 113 1.37 -8.56 -10.20
CA ALA A 113 0.54 -7.48 -10.74
C ALA A 113 0.58 -6.25 -9.84
N ALA A 114 0.59 -6.46 -8.52
CA ALA A 114 0.75 -5.36 -7.57
C ALA A 114 2.13 -4.70 -7.70
N VAL A 115 3.17 -5.51 -7.84
CA VAL A 115 4.53 -4.99 -8.04
C VAL A 115 4.60 -4.14 -9.31
N ALA A 116 4.05 -4.65 -10.43
CA ALA A 116 4.05 -3.93 -11.70
C ALA A 116 3.31 -2.60 -11.59
N LEU A 117 2.19 -2.59 -10.90
CA LEU A 117 1.39 -1.38 -10.68
C LEU A 117 2.19 -0.32 -9.91
N VAL A 118 2.81 -0.73 -8.82
CA VAL A 118 3.60 0.18 -7.99
C VAL A 118 4.84 0.67 -8.75
N GLU A 119 5.54 -0.23 -9.43
CA GLU A 119 6.73 0.13 -10.21
C GLU A 119 6.41 1.16 -11.27
N LYS A 120 5.28 1.01 -11.95
CA LYS A 120 4.83 1.97 -12.95
C LYS A 120 4.58 3.35 -12.33
N ALA A 121 4.08 3.39 -11.11
CA ALA A 121 3.70 4.63 -10.44
C ALA A 121 4.88 5.36 -9.80
N ILE A 122 5.76 4.63 -9.10
CA ILE A 122 6.85 5.24 -8.33
C ILE A 122 8.23 4.96 -8.89
N GLY A 123 8.31 4.13 -9.93
CA GLY A 123 9.58 3.72 -10.53
C GLY A 123 10.17 2.49 -9.86
N PRO A 124 11.26 1.95 -10.44
CA PRO A 124 11.92 0.77 -9.87
C PRO A 124 12.47 1.05 -8.47
N ALA A 125 12.73 -0.03 -7.74
CA ALA A 125 13.14 0.06 -6.34
C ALA A 125 14.39 0.90 -6.10
N GLY A 126 15.26 0.97 -7.08
CA GLY A 126 16.54 1.65 -6.94
C GLY A 126 17.64 0.70 -6.54
N GLU A 127 18.86 1.22 -6.49
CA GLU A 127 20.03 0.42 -6.18
C GLU A 127 20.71 0.96 -4.93
N GLU A 128 21.23 0.03 -4.13
CA GLU A 128 22.12 0.38 -3.04
C GLU A 128 23.53 0.48 -3.60
N GLU A 129 24.20 1.54 -3.25
CA GLU A 129 25.59 1.72 -3.63
C GLU A 129 26.48 1.80 -2.40
#